data_3d07090f6c649a5fd902dff76adf0a3d
#
_entry.id   3d07090f6c649a5fd902dff76adf0a3d
#
_cell.length_a   1.000
_cell.length_b   1.000
_cell.length_c   1.000
_cell.angle_alpha   90.00
_cell.angle_beta   90.00
_cell.angle_gamma   90.00
#
_symmetry.space_group_name_H-M   'P 1'
#
loop_
_entity.id
_entity.type
_entity.pdbx_description
1 polymer ?
#
loop_
_entity_poly.entity_id
_entity_poly.type
_entity_poly.pdbx_seq_one_letter_code
_entity_poly.pdbx_strand_id
1 'polypeptide(L)'
;MHYRSLVSCVCLIGAGLLLYEEAHAADDATAVCNVAISAYGAAAATGDPAKMAAVYAPDGEVVSPYGFVAGHDALVKMYASFMKPGDKEVDTSTSARMIGDVALCTGGFTFTPASGKSGSTGFWTKVVGKVGGEWKILNLTYAYAAPQ
;
A
#
# COMPACT_ATOMS: atom_id res chain seq x y z
N MET A 1 35.10 39.72 -43.41
CA MET A 1 34.88 38.31 -43.02
C MET A 1 34.46 38.30 -41.58
N HIS A 2 33.14 38.16 -41.33
CA HIS A 2 32.58 38.12 -39.99
C HIS A 2 32.06 36.70 -39.71
N TYR A 3 32.71 35.96 -38.80
CA TYR A 3 32.21 34.75 -38.21
C TYR A 3 31.32 35.12 -37.03
N ARG A 4 30.03 34.90 -37.14
CA ARG A 4 29.08 35.01 -36.02
C ARG A 4 28.94 33.66 -35.37
N SER A 5 29.26 33.64 -34.08
CA SER A 5 29.02 32.53 -33.14
C SER A 5 27.54 32.14 -33.07
N LEU A 6 27.28 30.87 -33.31
CA LEU A 6 26.04 30.20 -32.91
C LEU A 6 26.39 29.32 -31.72
N VAL A 7 26.23 29.87 -30.53
CA VAL A 7 26.18 29.06 -29.28
C VAL A 7 25.01 29.57 -28.47
N SER A 8 24.11 28.77 -28.22
CA SER A 8 23.10 28.74 -27.14
C SER A 8 21.72 28.33 -27.63
N CYS A 9 21.33 27.13 -27.36
CA CYS A 9 19.96 26.76 -26.96
C CYS A 9 19.78 25.25 -26.89
N VAL A 10 20.54 24.53 -26.05
CA VAL A 10 20.31 23.09 -25.85
C VAL A 10 20.08 22.71 -24.37
N CYS A 11 20.21 23.61 -23.40
CA CYS A 11 20.19 23.23 -21.99
C CYS A 11 18.83 23.29 -21.29
N LEU A 12 17.73 23.68 -21.94
CA LEU A 12 16.44 23.86 -21.26
C LEU A 12 15.45 22.69 -21.42
N ILE A 13 15.71 21.76 -22.32
CA ILE A 13 14.76 20.66 -22.59
C ILE A 13 14.96 19.46 -21.62
N GLY A 14 16.17 19.27 -21.11
CA GLY A 14 16.50 18.13 -20.25
C GLY A 14 15.88 18.19 -18.85
N ALA A 15 15.82 19.39 -18.25
CA ALA A 15 15.31 19.54 -16.89
C ALA A 15 13.78 19.36 -16.77
N GLY A 16 13.05 19.75 -17.80
CA GLY A 16 11.59 19.60 -17.82
C GLY A 16 11.13 18.14 -17.99
N LEU A 17 11.88 17.34 -18.74
CA LEU A 17 11.58 15.92 -18.94
C LEU A 17 11.79 15.07 -17.67
N LEU A 18 12.87 15.34 -16.92
CA LEU A 18 13.15 14.62 -15.68
C LEU A 18 12.11 14.91 -14.59
N LEU A 19 11.65 16.15 -14.49
CA LEU A 19 10.61 16.53 -13.53
C LEU A 19 9.23 15.93 -13.90
N TYR A 20 8.97 15.73 -15.19
CA TYR A 20 7.74 15.12 -15.65
C TYR A 20 7.70 13.61 -15.36
N GLU A 21 8.82 12.90 -15.53
CA GLU A 21 8.91 11.47 -15.21
C GLU A 21 8.74 11.21 -13.70
N GLU A 22 9.33 12.03 -12.82
CA GLU A 22 9.17 11.88 -11.38
C GLU A 22 7.72 12.13 -10.92
N ALA A 23 7.05 13.13 -11.47
CA ALA A 23 5.65 13.43 -11.18
C ALA A 23 4.73 12.28 -11.64
N HIS A 24 4.98 11.72 -12.82
CA HIS A 24 4.18 10.60 -13.35
C HIS A 24 4.40 9.32 -12.56
N ALA A 25 5.63 9.02 -12.16
CA ALA A 25 5.93 7.86 -11.29
C ALA A 25 5.27 7.99 -9.91
N ALA A 26 5.18 9.19 -9.35
CA ALA A 26 4.50 9.43 -8.08
C ALA A 26 2.98 9.22 -8.20
N ASP A 27 2.36 9.67 -9.28
CA ASP A 27 0.93 9.47 -9.55
C ASP A 27 0.61 7.98 -9.71
N ASP A 28 1.43 7.23 -10.43
CA ASP A 28 1.27 5.79 -10.61
C ASP A 28 1.36 5.05 -9.27
N ALA A 29 2.32 5.38 -8.42
CA ALA A 29 2.45 4.79 -7.09
C ALA A 29 1.22 5.06 -6.21
N THR A 30 0.70 6.29 -6.23
CA THR A 30 -0.51 6.65 -5.49
C THR A 30 -1.72 5.87 -5.98
N ALA A 31 -1.88 5.75 -7.29
CA ALA A 31 -2.96 4.95 -7.87
C ALA A 31 -2.86 3.47 -7.46
N VAL A 32 -1.67 2.87 -7.51
CA VAL A 32 -1.42 1.49 -7.06
C VAL A 32 -1.74 1.32 -5.58
N CYS A 33 -1.26 2.22 -4.73
CA CYS A 33 -1.53 2.17 -3.29
C CYS A 33 -3.04 2.27 -3.00
N ASN A 34 -3.76 3.15 -3.69
CA ASN A 34 -5.21 3.30 -3.53
C ASN A 34 -5.98 2.05 -3.98
N VAL A 35 -5.54 1.37 -5.04
CA VAL A 35 -6.12 0.08 -5.46
C VAL A 35 -5.96 -0.96 -4.35
N ALA A 36 -4.77 -1.11 -3.79
CA ALA A 36 -4.51 -2.08 -2.72
C ALA A 36 -5.29 -1.76 -1.44
N ILE A 37 -5.36 -0.48 -1.03
CA ILE A 37 -6.13 -0.02 0.14
C ILE A 37 -7.62 -0.28 -0.06
N SER A 38 -8.15 0.03 -1.24
CA SER A 38 -9.56 -0.18 -1.55
C SER A 38 -9.92 -1.68 -1.56
N ALA A 39 -9.06 -2.53 -2.14
CA ALA A 39 -9.26 -3.97 -2.14
C ALA A 39 -9.23 -4.54 -0.71
N TYR A 40 -8.28 -4.09 0.10
CA TYR A 40 -8.16 -4.48 1.52
C TYR A 40 -9.39 -4.05 2.31
N GLY A 41 -9.81 -2.79 2.23
CA GLY A 41 -11.01 -2.28 2.91
C GLY A 41 -12.29 -2.99 2.48
N ALA A 42 -12.45 -3.27 1.18
CA ALA A 42 -13.59 -4.04 0.67
C ALA A 42 -13.62 -5.47 1.21
N ALA A 43 -12.47 -6.14 1.29
CA ALA A 43 -12.35 -7.48 1.86
C ALA A 43 -12.66 -7.46 3.37
N ALA A 44 -12.09 -6.51 4.11
CA ALA A 44 -12.31 -6.33 5.54
C ALA A 44 -13.79 -6.11 5.88
N ALA A 45 -14.49 -5.31 5.11
CA ALA A 45 -15.92 -5.06 5.30
C ALA A 45 -16.79 -6.32 5.22
N THR A 46 -16.32 -7.39 4.57
CA THR A 46 -17.05 -8.67 4.50
C THR A 46 -16.92 -9.50 5.77
N GLY A 47 -15.90 -9.28 6.59
CA GLY A 47 -15.57 -10.13 7.73
C GLY A 47 -15.16 -11.56 7.33
N ASP A 48 -14.83 -11.79 6.05
CA ASP A 48 -14.47 -13.11 5.52
C ASP A 48 -12.93 -13.24 5.45
N PRO A 49 -12.34 -14.14 6.27
CA PRO A 49 -10.89 -14.34 6.30
C PRO A 49 -10.29 -14.79 4.97
N ALA A 50 -11.03 -15.56 4.17
CA ALA A 50 -10.53 -16.01 2.87
C ALA A 50 -10.46 -14.83 1.87
N LYS A 51 -11.44 -13.92 1.90
CA LYS A 51 -11.38 -12.68 1.10
C LYS A 51 -10.24 -11.77 1.53
N MET A 52 -9.97 -11.69 2.83
CA MET A 52 -8.80 -10.96 3.34
C MET A 52 -7.49 -11.54 2.85
N ALA A 53 -7.32 -12.86 2.92
CA ALA A 53 -6.13 -13.51 2.41
C ALA A 53 -5.97 -13.36 0.88
N ALA A 54 -7.07 -13.27 0.13
CA ALA A 54 -7.06 -13.15 -1.32
C ALA A 54 -6.54 -11.81 -1.86
N VAL A 55 -6.48 -10.76 -1.03
CA VAL A 55 -5.87 -9.46 -1.44
C VAL A 55 -4.34 -9.50 -1.41
N TYR A 56 -3.77 -10.54 -0.81
CA TYR A 56 -2.33 -10.78 -0.80
C TYR A 56 -1.87 -11.64 -1.97
N ALA A 57 -0.59 -11.59 -2.26
CA ALA A 57 0.06 -12.59 -3.10
C ALA A 57 -0.06 -13.98 -2.45
N PRO A 58 0.08 -15.09 -3.22
CA PRO A 58 0.00 -16.45 -2.66
C PRO A 58 1.01 -16.72 -1.53
N ASP A 59 2.16 -16.08 -1.60
CA ASP A 59 3.26 -16.10 -0.62
C ASP A 59 3.32 -14.81 0.22
N GLY A 60 2.26 -14.00 0.18
CA GLY A 60 2.19 -12.72 0.87
C GLY A 60 2.38 -12.84 2.37
N GLU A 61 2.89 -11.77 2.97
CA GLU A 61 3.38 -11.75 4.35
C GLU A 61 2.71 -10.67 5.20
N VAL A 62 2.57 -10.96 6.49
CA VAL A 62 2.20 -9.97 7.51
C VAL A 62 3.22 -10.00 8.63
N VAL A 63 3.78 -8.84 8.94
CA VAL A 63 4.61 -8.59 10.13
C VAL A 63 3.82 -7.71 11.09
N SER A 64 3.64 -8.16 12.31
CA SER A 64 2.80 -7.50 13.29
C SER A 64 3.41 -7.56 14.69
N PRO A 65 2.88 -6.81 15.67
CA PRO A 65 3.30 -6.94 17.06
C PRO A 65 3.09 -8.35 17.64
N TYR A 66 2.30 -9.19 16.97
CA TYR A 66 2.01 -10.57 17.40
C TYR A 66 2.87 -11.61 16.69
N GLY A 67 3.70 -11.20 15.73
CA GLY A 67 4.62 -12.07 15.01
C GLY A 67 4.52 -11.95 13.50
N PHE A 68 5.09 -12.96 12.85
CA PHE A 68 5.19 -13.09 11.39
C PHE A 68 4.27 -14.19 10.89
N VAL A 69 3.56 -13.92 9.80
CA VAL A 69 2.68 -14.87 9.11
C VAL A 69 2.94 -14.78 7.62
N ALA A 70 3.07 -15.90 6.92
CA ALA A 70 3.28 -15.95 5.48
C ALA A 70 2.44 -17.03 4.80
N GLY A 71 1.98 -16.72 3.59
CA GLY A 71 1.21 -17.61 2.73
C GLY A 71 -0.29 -17.63 3.02
N HIS A 72 -1.05 -17.94 1.98
CA HIS A 72 -2.51 -17.82 1.95
C HIS A 72 -3.21 -18.51 3.14
N ASP A 73 -2.93 -19.78 3.41
CA ASP A 73 -3.63 -20.54 4.45
C ASP A 73 -3.33 -20.01 5.86
N ALA A 74 -2.11 -19.55 6.09
CA ALA A 74 -1.73 -18.95 7.36
C ALA A 74 -2.39 -17.59 7.55
N LEU A 75 -2.53 -16.79 6.49
CA LEU A 75 -3.26 -15.54 6.50
C LEU A 75 -4.76 -15.75 6.78
N VAL A 76 -5.38 -16.76 6.16
CA VAL A 76 -6.77 -17.12 6.47
C VAL A 76 -6.94 -17.44 7.96
N LYS A 77 -6.06 -18.26 8.54
CA LYS A 77 -6.10 -18.59 9.97
C LYS A 77 -5.90 -17.36 10.86
N MET A 78 -4.95 -16.50 10.50
CA MET A 78 -4.69 -15.26 11.23
C MET A 78 -5.94 -14.37 11.25
N TYR A 79 -6.54 -14.07 10.10
CA TYR A 79 -7.72 -13.23 10.01
C TYR A 79 -8.94 -13.86 10.72
N ALA A 80 -9.13 -15.17 10.61
CA ALA A 80 -10.20 -15.90 11.32
C ALA A 80 -10.09 -15.77 12.85
N SER A 81 -8.89 -15.55 13.37
CA SER A 81 -8.68 -15.50 14.83
C SER A 81 -9.22 -14.22 15.47
N PHE A 82 -9.28 -13.10 14.73
CA PHE A 82 -9.67 -11.81 15.29
C PHE A 82 -10.78 -11.07 14.53
N MET A 83 -10.90 -11.25 13.21
CA MET A 83 -11.94 -10.58 12.43
C MET A 83 -13.34 -11.08 12.77
N LYS A 84 -14.27 -10.15 12.89
CA LYS A 84 -15.68 -10.43 13.13
C LYS A 84 -16.55 -9.70 12.10
N PRO A 85 -17.69 -10.27 11.70
CA PRO A 85 -18.64 -9.55 10.86
C PRO A 85 -19.06 -8.22 11.52
N GLY A 86 -19.02 -7.15 10.74
CA GLY A 86 -19.35 -5.80 11.20
C GLY A 86 -18.18 -5.00 11.79
N ASP A 87 -17.00 -5.60 11.95
CA ASP A 87 -15.78 -4.85 12.24
C ASP A 87 -15.50 -3.89 11.08
N LYS A 88 -14.93 -2.72 11.40
CA LYS A 88 -14.58 -1.70 10.41
C LYS A 88 -13.11 -1.37 10.53
N GLU A 89 -12.44 -1.38 9.39
CA GLU A 89 -11.08 -0.89 9.27
C GLU A 89 -11.03 0.16 8.16
N VAL A 90 -10.45 1.31 8.48
CA VAL A 90 -10.25 2.42 7.55
C VAL A 90 -8.76 2.68 7.44
N ASP A 91 -8.22 2.45 6.26
CA ASP A 91 -6.84 2.76 5.90
C ASP A 91 -6.76 4.14 5.24
N THR A 92 -5.73 4.89 5.58
CA THR A 92 -5.37 6.15 4.92
C THR A 92 -3.93 6.11 4.46
N SER A 93 -3.68 6.48 3.20
CA SER A 93 -2.31 6.58 2.66
C SER A 93 -1.70 7.93 3.00
N THR A 94 -0.46 7.94 3.45
CA THR A 94 0.33 9.15 3.72
C THR A 94 1.46 9.33 2.71
N SER A 95 1.97 8.25 2.13
CA SER A 95 3.07 8.31 1.17
C SER A 95 3.01 7.09 0.25
N ALA A 96 3.38 7.31 -1.01
CA ALA A 96 3.45 6.29 -2.04
C ALA A 96 4.68 6.54 -2.93
N ARG A 97 5.41 5.49 -3.28
CA ARG A 97 6.52 5.57 -4.25
C ARG A 97 6.72 4.23 -4.96
N MET A 98 7.08 4.29 -6.24
CA MET A 98 7.54 3.11 -6.97
C MET A 98 9.00 2.80 -6.61
N ILE A 99 9.30 1.52 -6.44
CA ILE A 99 10.67 0.99 -6.30
C ILE A 99 10.78 -0.16 -7.31
N GLY A 100 11.32 0.15 -8.49
CA GLY A 100 11.24 -0.77 -9.61
C GLY A 100 9.79 -1.01 -10.01
N ASP A 101 9.35 -2.26 -9.98
CA ASP A 101 8.02 -2.72 -10.37
C ASP A 101 7.04 -2.91 -9.18
N VAL A 102 7.45 -2.52 -7.97
CA VAL A 102 6.60 -2.56 -6.79
C VAL A 102 6.33 -1.16 -6.24
N ALA A 103 5.17 -0.98 -5.63
CA ALA A 103 4.84 0.24 -4.88
C ALA A 103 5.09 0.02 -3.39
N LEU A 104 5.80 0.97 -2.77
CA LEU A 104 5.88 1.09 -1.33
C LEU A 104 4.86 2.13 -0.87
N CYS A 105 3.89 1.67 -0.10
CA CYS A 105 2.80 2.47 0.44
C CYS A 105 2.94 2.56 1.97
N THR A 106 2.78 3.75 2.52
CA THR A 106 2.75 3.93 3.98
C THR A 106 1.50 4.69 4.38
N GLY A 107 1.01 4.43 5.58
CA GLY A 107 -0.20 5.08 6.05
C GLY A 107 -0.56 4.75 7.48
N GLY A 108 -1.78 5.10 7.83
CA GLY A 108 -2.38 4.80 9.11
C GLY A 108 -3.66 3.98 8.97
N PHE A 109 -4.08 3.35 10.03
CA PHE A 109 -5.37 2.67 10.11
C PHE A 109 -6.15 3.08 11.35
N THR A 110 -7.45 2.97 11.25
CA THR A 110 -8.38 3.00 12.38
C THR A 110 -9.23 1.73 12.33
N PHE A 111 -9.16 0.93 13.37
CA PHE A 111 -9.98 -0.25 13.54
C PHE A 111 -11.07 0.01 14.57
N THR A 112 -12.32 -0.30 14.24
CA THR A 112 -13.48 -0.17 15.12
C THR A 112 -14.21 -1.50 15.21
N PRO A 113 -14.20 -2.18 16.36
CA PRO A 113 -14.91 -3.46 16.53
C PRO A 113 -16.44 -3.26 16.42
N ALA A 114 -17.12 -4.25 15.84
CA ALA A 114 -18.58 -4.29 15.75
C ALA A 114 -19.28 -4.24 17.12
N SER A 115 -18.57 -4.66 18.17
CA SER A 115 -19.06 -4.63 19.54
C SER A 115 -19.24 -3.23 20.15
N GLY A 116 -18.77 -2.18 19.44
CA GLY A 116 -18.76 -0.80 19.96
C GLY A 116 -17.72 -0.54 21.06
N LYS A 117 -16.85 -1.51 21.38
CA LYS A 117 -15.71 -1.29 22.27
C LYS A 117 -14.72 -0.31 21.65
N SER A 118 -13.84 0.23 22.49
CA SER A 118 -12.75 1.10 22.02
C SER A 118 -11.97 0.41 20.90
N GLY A 119 -11.85 1.10 19.78
CA GLY A 119 -11.05 0.66 18.66
C GLY A 119 -9.56 0.89 18.87
N SER A 120 -8.77 0.63 17.84
CA SER A 120 -7.35 0.90 17.84
C SER A 120 -6.96 1.69 16.59
N THR A 121 -5.88 2.44 16.71
CA THR A 121 -5.24 3.13 15.59
C THR A 121 -3.80 2.68 15.47
N GLY A 122 -3.22 2.87 14.32
CA GLY A 122 -1.83 2.52 14.10
C GLY A 122 -1.31 2.96 12.75
N PHE A 123 -0.16 2.45 12.42
CA PHE A 123 0.56 2.76 11.19
C PHE A 123 0.87 1.47 10.45
N TRP A 124 0.93 1.55 9.13
CA TRP A 124 1.25 0.42 8.29
C TRP A 124 2.19 0.83 7.15
N THR A 125 2.92 -0.18 6.66
CA THR A 125 3.64 -0.17 5.40
C THR A 125 3.18 -1.37 4.58
N LYS A 126 2.79 -1.13 3.33
CA LYS A 126 2.43 -2.19 2.37
C LYS A 126 3.40 -2.14 1.19
N VAL A 127 3.94 -3.29 0.83
CA VAL A 127 4.63 -3.50 -0.45
C VAL A 127 3.62 -4.14 -1.38
N VAL A 128 3.39 -3.52 -2.52
CA VAL A 128 2.36 -3.93 -3.48
C VAL A 128 3.02 -4.21 -4.83
N GLY A 129 2.77 -5.38 -5.39
CA GLY A 129 3.32 -5.80 -6.68
C GLY A 129 2.28 -6.49 -7.56
N LYS A 130 2.60 -6.68 -8.83
CA LYS A 130 1.72 -7.39 -9.78
C LYS A 130 1.93 -8.89 -9.68
N VAL A 131 0.83 -9.63 -9.46
CA VAL A 131 0.78 -11.09 -9.48
C VAL A 131 -0.34 -11.50 -10.43
N GLY A 132 -0.02 -12.20 -11.49
CA GLY A 132 -1.01 -12.59 -12.52
C GLY A 132 -1.72 -11.40 -13.18
N GLY A 133 -1.09 -10.23 -13.23
CA GLY A 133 -1.65 -9.00 -13.81
C GLY A 133 -2.45 -8.13 -12.80
N GLU A 134 -2.73 -8.62 -11.60
CA GLU A 134 -3.42 -7.90 -10.54
C GLU A 134 -2.45 -7.34 -9.50
N TRP A 135 -2.76 -6.15 -8.95
CA TRP A 135 -2.01 -5.60 -7.83
C TRP A 135 -2.39 -6.34 -6.54
N LYS A 136 -1.39 -6.96 -5.89
CA LYS A 136 -1.52 -7.73 -4.66
C LYS A 136 -0.58 -7.20 -3.59
N ILE A 137 -0.95 -7.34 -2.33
CA ILE A 137 -0.07 -7.05 -1.21
C ILE A 137 0.95 -8.18 -1.08
N LEU A 138 2.23 -7.84 -1.24
CA LEU A 138 3.35 -8.78 -1.05
C LEU A 138 3.74 -8.84 0.42
N ASN A 139 3.75 -7.68 1.08
CA ASN A 139 4.05 -7.58 2.51
C ASN A 139 3.20 -6.47 3.13
N LEU A 140 2.67 -6.74 4.31
CA LEU A 140 2.09 -5.76 5.22
C LEU A 140 2.88 -5.79 6.53
N THR A 141 3.41 -4.66 6.93
CA THR A 141 3.95 -4.45 8.27
C THR A 141 3.10 -3.42 8.99
N TYR A 142 2.66 -3.70 10.23
CA TYR A 142 1.90 -2.73 10.99
C TYR A 142 2.29 -2.69 12.47
N ALA A 143 2.01 -1.54 13.10
CA ALA A 143 2.14 -1.34 14.54
C ALA A 143 0.99 -0.48 15.05
N TYR A 144 0.60 -0.70 16.31
CA TYR A 144 -0.38 0.15 16.97
C TYR A 144 0.24 1.47 17.43
N ALA A 145 -0.55 2.55 17.38
CA ALA A 145 -0.18 3.79 18.04
C ALA A 145 -0.16 3.59 19.56
N ALA A 146 0.76 4.27 20.23
CA ALA A 146 0.77 4.26 21.69
C ALA A 146 -0.56 4.81 22.23
N PRO A 147 -1.07 4.28 23.35
CA PRO A 147 -2.20 4.91 24.05
C PRO A 147 -1.88 6.36 24.39
N GLN A 148 -2.81 7.25 24.10
CA GLN A 148 -2.73 8.67 24.51
C GLN A 148 -3.35 8.86 25.88
#